data_65c60cc9ba42c6a67b76d38be4d816a2
#
_entry.id   65c60cc9ba42c6a67b76d38be4d816a2
#
_cell.length_a   1.000
_cell.length_b   1.000
_cell.length_c   1.000
_cell.angle_alpha   90.00
_cell.angle_beta   90.00
_cell.angle_gamma   90.00
#
_symmetry.space_group_name_H-M   'P 1'
#
loop_
_entity.id
_entity.type
_entity.pdbx_description
1 polymer ?
#
loop_
_entity_poly.entity_id
_entity_poly.type
_entity_poly.pdbx_seq_one_letter_code
_entity_poly.pdbx_strand_id
1 'polypeptide(L)'
;MRELVSSVYAALAAGDARALGELLAPGFEARVAEGMPLGLGGRRSGPEAMIRDTWWPIGRAYSMRVEPEEWIACEDGRLLVLGRYRGRARGTGQPVDAAFAHLWTARDGRLVGLRQITDTALWAAALEGTPA
;
A
#
# COMPACT_ATOMS: atom_id res chain seq x y z
N MET A 1 -1.73 -16.67 -6.35
CA MET A 1 -2.07 -15.28 -5.96
C MET A 1 -1.16 -14.70 -4.91
N ARG A 2 -0.79 -15.45 -3.90
CA ARG A 2 0.18 -14.99 -2.87
C ARG A 2 1.51 -14.54 -3.48
N GLU A 3 2.04 -15.29 -4.43
CA GLU A 3 3.28 -14.92 -5.11
C GLU A 3 3.16 -13.60 -5.88
N LEU A 4 2.02 -13.39 -6.53
CA LEU A 4 1.73 -12.16 -7.25
C LEU A 4 1.74 -10.95 -6.32
N VAL A 5 1.07 -11.06 -5.18
CA VAL A 5 1.03 -9.99 -4.16
C VAL A 5 2.40 -9.78 -3.53
N SER A 6 3.13 -10.86 -3.24
CA SER A 6 4.51 -10.75 -2.72
C SER A 6 5.41 -10.00 -3.70
N SER A 7 5.23 -10.22 -5.00
CA SER A 7 5.98 -9.49 -6.03
C SER A 7 5.67 -8.00 -6.02
N VAL A 8 4.43 -7.61 -5.75
CA VAL A 8 4.06 -6.19 -5.59
C VAL A 8 4.80 -5.59 -4.39
N TYR A 9 4.79 -6.27 -3.26
CA TYR A 9 5.50 -5.76 -2.07
C TYR A 9 7.00 -5.62 -2.33
N ALA A 10 7.60 -6.57 -3.03
CA ALA A 10 9.02 -6.49 -3.40
C ALA A 10 9.30 -5.33 -4.36
N ALA A 11 8.42 -5.11 -5.34
CA ALA A 11 8.56 -4.01 -6.29
C ALA A 11 8.40 -2.65 -5.60
N LEU A 12 7.49 -2.53 -4.63
CA LEU A 12 7.35 -1.32 -3.82
C LEU A 12 8.62 -1.03 -3.02
N ALA A 13 9.17 -2.05 -2.37
CA ALA A 13 10.40 -1.90 -1.61
C ALA A 13 11.59 -1.50 -2.48
N ALA A 14 11.64 -1.98 -3.72
CA ALA A 14 12.70 -1.67 -4.67
C ALA A 14 12.48 -0.35 -5.45
N GLY A 15 11.30 0.26 -5.34
CA GLY A 15 10.94 1.43 -6.14
C GLY A 15 10.83 1.12 -7.63
N ASP A 16 10.40 -0.09 -7.98
CA ASP A 16 10.39 -0.59 -9.34
C ASP A 16 9.03 -0.35 -10.02
N ALA A 17 8.88 0.82 -10.62
CA ALA A 17 7.64 1.20 -11.30
C ALA A 17 7.30 0.30 -12.48
N ARG A 18 8.31 -0.20 -13.19
CA ARG A 18 8.10 -1.07 -14.33
C ARG A 18 7.49 -2.40 -13.91
N ALA A 19 8.03 -3.01 -12.86
CA ALA A 19 7.50 -4.25 -12.31
C ALA A 19 6.06 -4.06 -11.83
N LEU A 20 5.76 -2.95 -11.16
CA LEU A 20 4.39 -2.65 -10.73
C LEU A 20 3.44 -2.53 -11.92
N GLY A 21 3.86 -1.89 -13.00
CA GLY A 21 3.06 -1.77 -14.22
C GLY A 21 2.76 -3.10 -14.89
N GLU A 22 3.64 -4.08 -14.73
CA GLU A 22 3.45 -5.44 -15.26
C GLU A 22 2.55 -6.30 -14.36
N LEU A 23 2.61 -6.08 -13.05
CA LEU A 23 1.83 -6.84 -12.06
C LEU A 23 0.37 -6.38 -11.94
N LEU A 24 0.11 -5.10 -12.21
CA LEU A 24 -1.22 -4.53 -12.15
C LEU A 24 -1.87 -4.52 -13.53
N ALA A 25 -3.13 -4.93 -13.61
CA ALA A 25 -3.89 -4.86 -14.85
C ALA A 25 -4.16 -3.40 -15.26
N PRO A 26 -4.34 -3.12 -16.56
CA PRO A 26 -4.70 -1.76 -17.01
C PRO A 26 -5.96 -1.20 -16.33
N GLY A 27 -6.92 -2.08 -16.02
CA GLY A 27 -8.16 -1.73 -15.33
C GLY A 27 -8.09 -1.81 -13.81
N PHE A 28 -6.88 -1.83 -13.23
CA PHE A 28 -6.69 -1.89 -11.78
C PHE A 28 -7.41 -0.72 -11.09
N GLU A 29 -8.12 -1.05 -10.01
CA GLU A 29 -8.77 -0.05 -9.17
C GLU A 29 -8.44 -0.29 -7.71
N ALA A 30 -8.15 0.79 -6.98
CA ALA A 30 -7.87 0.72 -5.56
C ALA A 30 -8.77 1.65 -4.77
N ARG A 31 -9.05 1.23 -3.55
CA ARG A 31 -9.60 2.08 -2.50
C ARG A 31 -8.57 2.15 -1.39
N VAL A 32 -7.95 3.30 -1.25
CA VAL A 32 -6.97 3.56 -0.20
C VAL A 32 -7.71 4.21 0.97
N ALA A 33 -7.34 3.82 2.20
CA ALA A 33 -8.00 4.31 3.40
C ALA A 33 -8.19 5.84 3.35
N GLU A 34 -9.44 6.28 3.49
CA GLU A 34 -9.81 7.70 3.30
C GLU A 34 -9.16 8.63 4.32
N GLY A 35 -8.87 8.14 5.50
CA GLY A 35 -8.20 8.92 6.54
C GLY A 35 -6.70 9.12 6.35
N MET A 36 -6.10 8.58 5.30
CA MET A 36 -4.68 8.79 5.02
C MET A 36 -4.37 10.28 4.86
N PRO A 37 -3.28 10.78 5.47
CA PRO A 37 -2.90 12.19 5.33
C PRO A 37 -2.36 12.51 3.93
N LEU A 38 -2.14 13.80 3.67
CA LEU A 38 -1.48 14.32 2.45
C LEU A 38 -2.22 13.99 1.14
N GLY A 39 -3.53 13.76 1.20
CA GLY A 39 -4.30 13.40 0.02
C GLY A 39 -4.01 12.00 -0.51
N LEU A 40 -3.38 11.13 0.29
CA LEU A 40 -2.96 9.79 -0.12
C LEU A 40 -4.11 8.79 -0.22
N GLY A 41 -5.24 9.08 0.44
CA GLY A 41 -6.39 8.19 0.47
C GLY A 41 -7.39 8.43 -0.65
N GLY A 42 -8.34 7.51 -0.79
CA GLY A 42 -9.41 7.60 -1.74
C GLY A 42 -9.31 6.59 -2.88
N ARG A 43 -10.04 6.84 -3.96
CA ARG A 43 -10.03 5.96 -5.14
C ARG A 43 -8.87 6.25 -6.06
N ARG A 44 -8.29 5.19 -6.62
CA ARG A 44 -7.26 5.27 -7.66
C ARG A 44 -7.64 4.33 -8.79
N SER A 45 -7.71 4.87 -10.01
CA SER A 45 -8.04 4.09 -11.20
C SER A 45 -6.82 3.99 -12.10
N GLY A 46 -6.38 2.77 -12.33
CA GLY A 46 -5.22 2.44 -13.16
C GLY A 46 -3.91 2.39 -12.39
N PRO A 47 -2.93 1.65 -12.94
CA PRO A 47 -1.62 1.52 -12.31
C PRO A 47 -0.89 2.84 -12.12
N GLU A 48 -0.92 3.72 -13.14
CA GLU A 48 -0.23 5.01 -13.08
C GLU A 48 -0.74 5.90 -11.96
N ALA A 49 -2.07 5.97 -11.78
CA ALA A 49 -2.67 6.78 -10.72
C ALA A 49 -2.28 6.25 -9.34
N MET A 50 -2.27 4.93 -9.17
CA MET A 50 -1.88 4.33 -7.90
C MET A 50 -0.42 4.62 -7.56
N ILE A 51 0.47 4.52 -8.54
CA ILE A 51 1.90 4.79 -8.36
C ILE A 51 2.12 6.28 -8.10
N ARG A 52 1.60 7.14 -8.96
CA ARG A 52 1.82 8.59 -8.91
C ARG A 52 1.18 9.26 -7.70
N ASP A 53 -0.04 8.85 -7.33
CA ASP A 53 -0.86 9.59 -6.37
C ASP A 53 -0.87 8.97 -4.97
N THR A 54 -0.42 7.73 -4.82
CA THR A 54 -0.39 7.05 -3.52
C THR A 54 0.98 6.47 -3.18
N TRP A 55 1.45 5.49 -3.95
CA TRP A 55 2.66 4.75 -3.55
C TRP A 55 3.92 5.61 -3.55
N TRP A 56 4.18 6.37 -4.62
CA TRP A 56 5.36 7.23 -4.67
C TRP A 56 5.29 8.40 -3.67
N PRO A 57 4.13 9.08 -3.49
CA PRO A 57 4.03 10.08 -2.42
C PRO A 57 4.24 9.50 -1.02
N ILE A 58 3.77 8.29 -0.74
CA ILE A 58 4.09 7.62 0.53
C ILE A 58 5.61 7.49 0.68
N GLY A 59 6.29 7.00 -0.34
CA GLY A 59 7.75 6.83 -0.32
C GLY A 59 8.54 8.12 -0.17
N ARG A 60 7.98 9.25 -0.61
CA ARG A 60 8.58 10.57 -0.41
C ARG A 60 8.41 11.09 1.01
N ALA A 61 7.26 10.82 1.62
CA ALA A 61 6.94 11.34 2.95
C ALA A 61 7.40 10.42 4.08
N TYR A 62 7.53 9.12 3.80
CA TYR A 62 7.83 8.11 4.81
C TYR A 62 8.90 7.14 4.31
N SER A 63 9.70 6.63 5.22
CA SER A 63 10.55 5.46 5.00
C SER A 63 9.84 4.26 5.62
N MET A 64 9.16 3.45 4.82
CA MET A 64 8.25 2.43 5.31
C MET A 64 8.59 1.05 4.76
N ARG A 65 8.32 0.03 5.57
CA ARG A 65 8.31 -1.37 5.16
C ARG A 65 6.91 -1.92 5.28
N VAL A 66 6.51 -2.73 4.32
CA VAL A 66 5.29 -3.54 4.38
C VAL A 66 5.69 -4.91 4.93
N GLU A 67 5.15 -5.28 6.09
CA GLU A 67 5.46 -6.54 6.76
C GLU A 67 4.20 -7.39 6.86
N PRO A 68 3.93 -8.26 5.86
CA PRO A 68 2.76 -9.14 5.92
C PRO A 68 2.95 -10.20 7.01
N GLU A 69 1.88 -10.47 7.76
CA GLU A 69 1.89 -11.42 8.87
C GLU A 69 0.95 -12.59 8.62
N GLU A 70 -0.19 -12.35 7.99
CA GLU A 70 -1.19 -13.40 7.74
C GLU A 70 -1.69 -13.30 6.31
N TRP A 71 -1.84 -14.45 5.65
CA TRP A 71 -2.32 -14.57 4.28
C TRP A 71 -3.57 -15.44 4.31
N ILE A 72 -4.72 -14.88 3.99
CA ILE A 72 -6.02 -15.53 4.16
C ILE A 72 -6.72 -15.57 2.81
N ALA A 73 -6.91 -16.79 2.28
CA ALA A 73 -7.67 -16.99 1.04
C ALA A 73 -9.16 -16.84 1.34
N CYS A 74 -9.83 -15.95 0.59
CA CYS A 74 -11.26 -15.75 0.72
C CYS A 74 -12.03 -16.73 -0.15
N GLU A 75 -13.26 -17.07 0.24
CA GLU A 75 -14.12 -18.00 -0.53
C GLU A 75 -14.36 -17.53 -1.96
N ASP A 76 -14.44 -16.22 -2.18
CA ASP A 76 -14.70 -15.63 -3.50
C ASP A 76 -13.43 -15.48 -4.36
N GLY A 77 -12.30 -16.05 -3.93
CA GLY A 77 -11.04 -16.01 -4.66
C GLY A 77 -10.16 -14.81 -4.39
N ARG A 78 -10.60 -13.86 -3.57
CA ARG A 78 -9.75 -12.75 -3.16
C ARG A 78 -8.74 -13.21 -2.11
N LEU A 79 -7.70 -12.41 -1.92
CA LEU A 79 -6.68 -12.66 -0.90
C LEU A 79 -6.65 -11.50 0.10
N LEU A 80 -6.83 -11.83 1.37
CA LEU A 80 -6.69 -10.86 2.46
C LEU A 80 -5.31 -11.01 3.08
N VAL A 81 -4.57 -9.91 3.15
CA VAL A 81 -3.27 -9.88 3.81
C VAL A 81 -3.39 -8.95 5.01
N LEU A 82 -3.07 -9.47 6.18
CA LEU A 82 -2.98 -8.68 7.41
C LEU A 82 -1.52 -8.53 7.77
N GLY A 83 -1.13 -7.35 8.19
CA GLY A 83 0.25 -7.09 8.57
C GLY A 83 0.43 -5.72 9.18
N ARG A 84 1.65 -5.20 9.09
CA ARG A 84 2.00 -3.90 9.64
C ARG A 84 2.85 -3.11 8.67
N TYR A 85 2.62 -1.81 8.67
CA TYR A 85 3.55 -0.83 8.11
C TYR A 85 4.48 -0.39 9.23
N ARG A 86 5.78 -0.51 9.01
CA ARG A 86 6.77 -0.09 9.99
C ARG A 86 7.81 0.81 9.33
N GLY A 87 8.07 1.92 9.97
CA GLY A 87 9.04 2.89 9.50
C GLY A 87 8.91 4.20 10.23
N ARG A 88 9.08 5.29 9.50
CA ARG A 88 9.03 6.64 10.09
C ARG A 88 8.69 7.68 9.03
N ALA A 89 8.14 8.82 9.49
CA ALA A 89 8.01 10.00 8.65
C ALA A 89 9.40 10.61 8.44
N ARG A 90 9.73 10.97 7.19
CA ARG A 90 11.06 11.47 6.86
C ARG A 90 11.33 12.85 7.45
N GLY A 91 10.31 13.72 7.44
CA GLY A 91 10.50 15.11 7.92
C GLY A 91 10.64 15.26 9.42
N THR A 92 10.00 14.39 10.20
CA THR A 92 9.98 14.48 11.66
C THR A 92 10.86 13.42 12.33
N GLY A 93 11.12 12.30 11.64
CA GLY A 93 11.77 11.14 12.23
C GLY A 93 10.85 10.33 13.15
N GLN A 94 9.58 10.72 13.31
CA GLN A 94 8.65 10.03 14.17
C GLN A 94 8.29 8.65 13.62
N PRO A 95 8.23 7.62 14.49
CA PRO A 95 7.93 6.26 14.03
C PRO A 95 6.48 6.10 13.59
N VAL A 96 6.27 5.18 12.65
CA VAL A 96 4.96 4.66 12.29
C VAL A 96 5.00 3.15 12.45
N ASP A 97 4.07 2.61 13.22
CA ASP A 97 3.84 1.18 13.35
C ASP A 97 2.32 0.99 13.30
N ALA A 98 1.80 0.81 12.11
CA ALA A 98 0.37 0.80 11.86
C ALA A 98 -0.08 -0.52 11.25
N ALA A 99 -1.11 -1.12 11.82
CA ALA A 99 -1.73 -2.32 11.26
C ALA A 99 -2.34 -2.01 9.89
N PHE A 100 -2.35 -3.01 9.01
CA PHE A 100 -3.06 -2.92 7.74
C PHE A 100 -3.85 -4.18 7.43
N ALA A 101 -4.85 -4.00 6.58
CA ALA A 101 -5.52 -5.07 5.86
C ALA A 101 -5.52 -4.70 4.38
N HIS A 102 -4.99 -5.58 3.54
CA HIS A 102 -5.02 -5.44 2.09
C HIS A 102 -5.89 -6.55 1.53
N LEU A 103 -6.99 -6.20 0.89
CA LEU A 103 -7.85 -7.14 0.19
C LEU A 103 -7.58 -7.03 -1.31
N TRP A 104 -6.97 -8.05 -1.87
CA TRP A 104 -6.53 -8.09 -3.26
C TRP A 104 -7.45 -8.92 -4.13
N THR A 105 -7.69 -8.45 -5.35
CA THR A 105 -8.40 -9.19 -6.38
C THR A 105 -7.48 -9.37 -7.58
N ALA A 106 -7.42 -10.60 -8.11
CA ALA A 106 -6.63 -10.92 -9.29
C ALA A 106 -7.51 -11.50 -10.39
N ARG A 107 -7.11 -11.29 -11.64
CA ARG A 107 -7.74 -11.87 -12.82
C ARG A 107 -6.67 -12.03 -13.90
N ASP A 108 -6.64 -13.20 -14.52
CA ASP A 108 -5.74 -13.48 -15.66
C ASP A 108 -4.27 -13.16 -15.34
N GLY A 109 -3.83 -13.53 -14.13
CA GLY A 109 -2.43 -13.39 -13.73
C GLY A 109 -1.99 -11.98 -13.34
N ARG A 110 -2.92 -11.03 -13.22
CA ARG A 110 -2.63 -9.66 -12.79
C ARG A 110 -3.58 -9.22 -11.70
N LEU A 111 -3.17 -8.23 -10.92
CA LEU A 111 -4.02 -7.65 -9.90
C LEU A 111 -4.96 -6.64 -10.52
N VAL A 112 -6.24 -6.78 -10.23
CA VAL A 112 -7.30 -5.89 -10.75
C VAL A 112 -7.92 -5.03 -9.67
N GLY A 113 -7.66 -5.32 -8.40
CA GLY A 113 -8.24 -4.54 -7.31
C GLY A 113 -7.47 -4.64 -6.01
N LEU A 114 -7.55 -3.56 -5.24
CA LEU A 114 -7.02 -3.48 -3.88
C LEU A 114 -7.96 -2.65 -3.04
N ARG A 115 -8.27 -3.16 -1.85
CA ARG A 115 -8.85 -2.33 -0.79
C ARG A 115 -7.86 -2.30 0.36
N GLN A 116 -7.36 -1.12 0.69
CA GLN A 116 -6.42 -0.93 1.79
C GLN A 116 -7.12 -0.30 2.97
N ILE A 117 -6.94 -0.91 4.13
CA ILE A 117 -7.38 -0.38 5.42
C ILE A 117 -6.15 -0.33 6.31
N THR A 118 -5.97 0.78 7.02
CA THR A 118 -4.85 0.95 7.94
C THR A 118 -5.24 1.94 9.05
N ASP A 119 -4.47 1.96 10.11
CA ASP A 119 -4.65 2.91 11.20
C ASP A 119 -4.11 4.29 10.80
N THR A 120 -4.95 5.05 10.12
CA THR A 120 -4.57 6.34 9.53
C THR A 120 -4.18 7.38 10.57
N ALA A 121 -4.69 7.27 11.79
CA ALA A 121 -4.32 8.18 12.87
C ALA A 121 -2.82 8.11 13.17
N LEU A 122 -2.23 6.91 13.13
CA LEU A 122 -0.80 6.73 13.37
C LEU A 122 0.05 7.32 12.25
N TRP A 123 -0.40 7.19 10.99
CA TRP A 123 0.27 7.82 9.85
C TRP A 123 0.27 9.36 9.98
N ALA A 124 -0.89 9.92 10.31
CA ALA A 124 -1.04 11.37 10.43
C ALA A 124 -0.25 11.94 11.61
N ALA A 125 -0.29 11.26 12.76
CA ALA A 125 0.42 11.71 13.96
C ALA A 125 1.92 11.83 13.76
N ALA A 126 2.53 10.93 12.98
CA ALA A 126 3.97 10.97 12.72
C ALA A 126 4.42 12.22 11.96
N LEU A 127 3.52 12.85 11.19
CA LEU A 127 3.84 14.08 10.44
C LEU A 127 3.88 15.32 11.33
N GLU A 128 3.29 15.27 12.52
CA GLU A 128 3.14 16.42 13.42
C GLU A 128 4.24 16.50 14.48
N GLY A 129 5.17 15.57 14.47
CA GLY A 129 6.25 15.56 15.45
C GLY A 129 7.27 16.66 15.19
N THR A 130 8.12 16.92 16.20
CA THR A 130 9.26 17.82 16.06
C THR A 130 10.33 17.15 15.23
N PRO A 131 10.96 17.84 14.26
CA PRO A 131 12.08 17.28 13.50
C PRO A 131 13.19 16.74 14.41
N ALA A 132 13.68 15.56 14.06
CA ALA A 132 14.71 14.88 14.84
C ALA A 132 16.07 15.59 14.70
#